data_e749bb52d22ab16dd8baaea266d1d4d8
#
_entry.id   e749bb52d22ab16dd8baaea266d1d4d8
#
_cell.length_a   1.000
_cell.length_b   1.000
_cell.length_c   1.000
_cell.angle_alpha   90.00
_cell.angle_beta   90.00
_cell.angle_gamma   90.00
#
_symmetry.space_group_name_H-M   'P 1'
#
loop_
_entity.id
_entity.type
_entity.pdbx_description
1 polymer ?
#
loop_
_entity_poly.entity_id
_entity_poly.type
_entity_poly.pdbx_seq_one_letter_code
_entity_poly.pdbx_strand_id
1 'polypeptide(L)'
;MEALSEEEGLERGRGRQGLLPDFRLELPSPAGEPELRLAELKICGAVKRWYPRDGNLARRKAGVERRVAVLPEEYRKPLSILDRKYHHTQPGQVGPLERRLQGYGNLQCLVMGAFQEGSKDLHSLLEVLADSKMRVRGLARGREGSEWERSTILTDFRRELSLAGAKAYSSCLLGRVARVGEEHRNAARRRAWVLREDERREEASRVHWLANVRGRGVFRGRGNFVTNL
;
A
#
# COMPACT_ATOMS: atom_id res chain seq x y z
N MET A 1 -20.48 -19.66 -1.53
CA MET A 1 -19.66 -18.54 -1.00
C MET A 1 -20.62 -17.37 -0.91
N GLU A 2 -21.17 -17.13 0.29
CA GLU A 2 -21.92 -15.90 0.53
C GLU A 2 -20.93 -14.74 0.46
N ALA A 3 -21.13 -13.86 -0.51
CA ALA A 3 -20.41 -12.61 -0.54
C ALA A 3 -20.67 -11.88 0.79
N LEU A 4 -19.65 -11.25 1.34
CA LEU A 4 -19.85 -10.23 2.35
C LEU A 4 -20.96 -9.30 1.85
N SER A 5 -21.95 -8.96 2.69
CA SER A 5 -23.06 -8.11 2.26
C SER A 5 -22.50 -6.83 1.64
N GLU A 6 -23.24 -6.23 0.70
CA GLU A 6 -22.82 -4.99 0.04
C GLU A 6 -22.49 -3.89 1.06
N GLU A 7 -23.14 -3.86 2.21
CA GLU A 7 -22.88 -2.92 3.30
C GLU A 7 -21.52 -3.17 3.97
N GLU A 8 -21.12 -4.43 4.18
CA GLU A 8 -19.79 -4.80 4.67
C GLU A 8 -18.69 -4.47 3.65
N GLY A 9 -19.04 -4.43 2.36
CA GLY A 9 -18.14 -4.06 1.27
C GLY A 9 -18.02 -2.54 1.04
N LEU A 10 -19.06 -1.76 1.37
CA LEU A 10 -19.13 -0.31 1.13
C LEU A 10 -18.25 0.51 2.10
N GLU A 11 -17.93 0.00 3.28
CA GLU A 11 -16.95 0.62 4.18
C GLU A 11 -15.48 0.40 3.77
N ARG A 12 -15.23 0.01 2.54
CA ARG A 12 -13.91 0.10 1.93
C ARG A 12 -13.50 1.58 1.82
N GLY A 13 -13.28 2.17 3.00
CA GLY A 13 -12.92 3.57 3.13
C GLY A 13 -11.71 3.89 2.26
N ARG A 14 -11.80 5.00 1.57
CA ARG A 14 -10.78 5.59 0.71
C ARG A 14 -9.38 5.39 1.31
N GLY A 15 -8.57 4.50 0.69
CA GLY A 15 -7.17 4.28 1.04
C GLY A 15 -6.84 3.10 1.96
N ARG A 16 -7.79 2.31 2.43
CA ARG A 16 -7.50 1.04 3.12
C ARG A 16 -7.62 -0.11 2.13
N GLN A 17 -6.56 -0.90 2.02
CA GLN A 17 -6.60 -2.19 1.33
C GLN A 17 -7.77 -3.01 1.88
N GLY A 18 -8.51 -3.68 0.98
CA GLY A 18 -9.65 -4.49 1.38
C GLY A 18 -9.28 -5.50 2.47
N LEU A 19 -10.27 -5.84 3.29
CA LEU A 19 -10.15 -6.86 4.34
C LEU A 19 -10.07 -8.29 3.80
N LEU A 20 -10.06 -8.45 2.47
CA LEU A 20 -9.97 -9.75 1.83
C LEU A 20 -8.51 -10.07 1.52
N PRO A 21 -8.06 -11.29 1.83
CA PRO A 21 -6.77 -11.79 1.38
C PRO A 21 -6.64 -11.73 -0.14
N ASP A 22 -5.40 -11.56 -0.64
CA ASP A 22 -5.13 -11.41 -2.07
C ASP A 22 -5.51 -12.67 -2.87
N PHE A 23 -5.37 -13.86 -2.25
CA PHE A 23 -5.57 -15.13 -2.92
C PHE A 23 -6.36 -16.13 -2.07
N ARG A 24 -7.16 -16.91 -2.75
CA ARG A 24 -7.73 -18.17 -2.29
C ARG A 24 -6.98 -19.30 -3.00
N LEU A 25 -6.24 -20.09 -2.24
CA LEU A 25 -5.45 -21.19 -2.76
C LEU A 25 -6.17 -22.51 -2.51
N GLU A 26 -6.30 -23.33 -3.54
CA GLU A 26 -6.74 -24.71 -3.44
C GLU A 26 -5.51 -25.60 -3.60
N LEU A 27 -5.01 -26.12 -2.49
CA LEU A 27 -3.81 -26.94 -2.46
C LEU A 27 -4.17 -28.42 -2.46
N PRO A 28 -3.43 -29.27 -3.18
CA PRO A 28 -3.66 -30.70 -3.14
C PRO A 28 -3.34 -31.24 -1.73
N SER A 29 -4.32 -31.92 -1.14
CA SER A 29 -4.17 -32.59 0.16
C SER A 29 -3.85 -34.07 -0.03
N PRO A 30 -3.06 -34.68 0.88
CA PRO A 30 -2.85 -36.14 0.91
C PRO A 30 -4.16 -36.92 1.08
N ALA A 31 -5.18 -36.33 1.70
CA ALA A 31 -6.49 -36.95 1.91
C ALA A 31 -7.39 -36.96 0.66
N GLY A 32 -6.95 -36.38 -0.46
CA GLY A 32 -7.67 -36.35 -1.73
C GLY A 32 -8.61 -35.16 -1.91
N GLU A 33 -9.11 -34.56 -0.84
CA GLU A 33 -9.89 -33.32 -0.93
C GLU A 33 -8.95 -32.10 -0.95
N PRO A 34 -9.18 -31.10 -1.84
CA PRO A 34 -8.34 -29.93 -1.90
C PRO A 34 -8.46 -29.12 -0.60
N GLU A 35 -7.32 -28.79 -0.02
CA GLU A 35 -7.26 -27.90 1.13
C GLU A 35 -7.35 -26.45 0.68
N LEU A 36 -8.37 -25.74 1.18
CA LEU A 36 -8.57 -24.34 0.90
C LEU A 36 -7.78 -23.48 1.90
N ARG A 37 -6.91 -22.63 1.39
CA ARG A 37 -6.17 -21.66 2.21
C ARG A 37 -6.33 -20.24 1.67
N LEU A 38 -6.38 -19.30 2.59
CA LEU A 38 -6.28 -17.87 2.25
C LEU A 38 -4.83 -17.44 2.31
N ALA A 39 -4.39 -16.65 1.34
CA ALA A 39 -3.02 -16.17 1.27
C ALA A 39 -2.97 -14.67 0.99
N GLU A 40 -2.06 -14.01 1.66
CA GLU A 40 -1.74 -12.59 1.48
C GLU A 40 -0.32 -12.45 0.95
N LEU A 41 -0.16 -11.77 -0.19
CA LEU A 41 1.15 -11.48 -0.76
C LEU A 41 1.58 -10.06 -0.42
N LYS A 42 2.73 -9.93 0.22
CA LYS A 42 3.33 -8.63 0.53
C LYS A 42 4.78 -8.57 0.07
N ILE A 43 5.14 -7.42 -0.50
CA ILE A 43 6.53 -7.09 -0.80
C ILE A 43 7.01 -6.08 0.24
N CYS A 44 8.05 -6.44 1.00
CA CYS A 44 8.69 -5.55 1.94
C CYS A 44 9.54 -4.53 1.18
N GLY A 45 9.19 -3.24 1.29
CA GLY A 45 10.08 -2.18 0.81
C GLY A 45 11.37 -2.10 1.63
N ALA A 46 12.46 -1.60 1.02
CA ALA A 46 13.75 -1.42 1.66
C ALA A 46 13.72 -0.25 2.66
N VAL A 47 12.89 -0.36 3.70
CA VAL A 47 12.75 0.66 4.74
C VAL A 47 13.44 0.23 6.03
N LYS A 48 13.92 1.20 6.83
CA LYS A 48 14.65 0.97 8.08
C LYS A 48 13.95 0.02 9.07
N ARG A 49 12.63 0.00 9.07
CA ARG A 49 11.84 -0.88 9.94
C ARG A 49 12.09 -2.37 9.67
N TRP A 50 12.28 -2.74 8.40
CA TRP A 50 12.46 -4.13 7.97
C TRP A 50 13.93 -4.45 7.70
N TYR A 51 14.70 -3.44 7.27
CA TYR A 51 16.09 -3.57 6.88
C TYR A 51 16.95 -2.57 7.68
N PRO A 52 17.54 -2.98 8.79
CA PRO A 52 18.53 -2.14 9.47
C PRO A 52 19.76 -1.93 8.59
N ARG A 53 20.46 -0.80 8.74
CA ARG A 53 21.57 -0.39 7.86
C ARG A 53 22.67 -1.45 7.69
N ASP A 54 22.95 -2.22 8.75
CA ASP A 54 24.01 -3.23 8.76
C ASP A 54 23.48 -4.64 8.42
N GLY A 55 22.44 -4.72 7.58
CA GLY A 55 21.69 -5.95 7.34
C GLY A 55 22.42 -6.97 6.51
N ASN A 56 23.03 -7.97 7.13
CA ASN A 56 23.41 -9.22 6.48
C ASN A 56 22.16 -10.04 6.11
N LEU A 57 22.33 -11.12 5.36
CA LEU A 57 21.24 -11.98 4.89
C LEU A 57 20.34 -12.49 6.03
N ALA A 58 20.92 -12.86 7.17
CA ALA A 58 20.16 -13.34 8.34
C ALA A 58 19.23 -12.24 8.91
N ARG A 59 19.72 -11.01 9.01
CA ARG A 59 18.90 -9.87 9.46
C ARG A 59 17.81 -9.49 8.46
N ARG A 60 18.09 -9.63 7.16
CA ARG A 60 17.07 -9.41 6.12
C ARG A 60 15.96 -10.45 6.23
N LYS A 61 16.29 -11.75 6.33
CA LYS A 61 15.32 -12.82 6.58
C LYS A 61 14.51 -12.57 7.85
N ALA A 62 15.14 -12.17 8.95
CA ALA A 62 14.45 -11.79 10.17
C ALA A 62 13.50 -10.60 9.98
N GLY A 63 13.80 -9.67 9.07
CA GLY A 63 12.91 -8.57 8.67
C GLY A 63 11.65 -9.08 7.98
N VAL A 64 11.80 -10.04 7.06
CA VAL A 64 10.68 -10.70 6.38
C VAL A 64 9.81 -11.46 7.40
N GLU A 65 10.39 -12.25 8.28
CA GLU A 65 9.65 -13.00 9.30
C GLU A 65 8.92 -12.07 10.30
N ARG A 66 9.50 -10.94 10.67
CA ARG A 66 8.78 -9.92 11.45
C ARG A 66 7.56 -9.38 10.72
N ARG A 67 7.64 -9.22 9.39
CA ARG A 67 6.49 -8.79 8.59
C ARG A 67 5.41 -9.87 8.59
N VAL A 68 5.78 -11.14 8.45
CA VAL A 68 4.86 -12.30 8.56
C VAL A 68 4.12 -12.27 9.88
N ALA A 69 4.81 -12.07 10.99
CA ALA A 69 4.21 -12.06 12.32
C ALA A 69 3.17 -10.94 12.55
N VAL A 70 3.29 -9.83 11.82
CA VAL A 70 2.39 -8.67 11.96
C VAL A 70 1.14 -8.79 11.09
N LEU A 71 1.22 -9.49 9.95
CA LEU A 71 0.14 -9.55 8.97
C LEU A 71 -1.18 -10.10 9.53
N PRO A 72 -1.23 -11.20 10.29
CA PRO A 72 -2.49 -11.71 10.84
C PRO A 72 -3.20 -10.68 11.71
N GLU A 73 -2.46 -9.90 12.50
CA GLU A 73 -3.02 -8.84 13.34
C GLU A 73 -3.54 -7.65 12.52
N GLU A 74 -2.93 -7.36 11.36
CA GLU A 74 -3.43 -6.32 10.44
C GLU A 74 -4.80 -6.68 9.87
N TYR A 75 -5.12 -7.97 9.75
CA TYR A 75 -6.46 -8.46 9.37
C TYR A 75 -7.41 -8.54 10.55
N ARG A 76 -6.95 -9.05 11.68
CA ARG A 76 -7.76 -9.26 12.87
C ARG A 76 -8.34 -7.97 13.44
N LYS A 77 -7.54 -6.91 13.54
CA LYS A 77 -7.97 -5.63 14.11
C LYS A 77 -9.16 -5.00 13.37
N PRO A 78 -9.14 -4.84 12.03
CA PRO A 78 -10.29 -4.32 11.30
C PRO A 78 -11.53 -5.21 11.43
N LEU A 79 -11.39 -6.54 11.38
CA LEU A 79 -12.51 -7.47 11.54
C LEU A 79 -13.15 -7.35 12.93
N SER A 80 -12.35 -7.28 13.97
CA SER A 80 -12.82 -7.04 15.33
C SER A 80 -13.58 -5.71 15.49
N ILE A 81 -13.18 -4.66 14.75
CA ILE A 81 -13.90 -3.38 14.74
C ILE A 81 -15.25 -3.53 14.03
N LEU A 82 -15.29 -4.22 12.89
CA LEU A 82 -16.52 -4.47 12.14
C LEU A 82 -17.48 -5.37 12.93
N ASP A 83 -16.96 -6.43 13.55
CA ASP A 83 -17.75 -7.31 14.42
C ASP A 83 -18.39 -6.53 15.59
N ARG A 84 -17.68 -5.59 16.19
CA ARG A 84 -18.27 -4.72 17.22
C ARG A 84 -19.33 -3.80 16.67
N LYS A 85 -19.11 -3.25 15.47
CA LYS A 85 -20.03 -2.28 14.88
C LYS A 85 -21.33 -2.93 14.38
N TYR A 86 -21.24 -4.06 13.68
CA TYR A 86 -22.37 -4.68 13.00
C TYR A 86 -22.99 -5.85 13.76
N HIS A 87 -22.18 -6.58 14.54
CA HIS A 87 -22.62 -7.76 15.27
C HIS A 87 -22.65 -7.54 16.80
N HIS A 88 -22.42 -6.29 17.25
CA HIS A 88 -22.46 -5.91 18.68
C HIS A 88 -21.58 -6.79 19.58
N THR A 89 -20.47 -7.31 19.05
CA THR A 89 -19.54 -8.18 19.76
C THR A 89 -18.84 -7.41 20.87
N GLN A 90 -18.77 -7.98 22.05
CA GLN A 90 -18.11 -7.34 23.21
C GLN A 90 -16.59 -7.25 22.99
N PRO A 91 -15.91 -6.23 23.57
CA PRO A 91 -14.46 -6.14 23.53
C PRO A 91 -13.79 -7.42 24.03
N GLY A 92 -12.87 -7.98 23.25
CA GLY A 92 -12.15 -9.22 23.59
C GLY A 92 -12.85 -10.52 23.18
N GLN A 93 -14.08 -10.47 22.68
CA GLN A 93 -14.75 -11.63 22.11
C GLN A 93 -14.46 -11.75 20.62
N VAL A 94 -14.32 -12.99 20.15
CA VAL A 94 -14.18 -13.32 18.72
C VAL A 94 -15.55 -13.24 18.06
N GLY A 95 -15.70 -12.30 17.12
CA GLY A 95 -16.95 -12.09 16.41
C GLY A 95 -17.15 -13.03 15.21
N PRO A 96 -18.31 -12.94 14.53
CA PRO A 96 -18.61 -13.77 13.37
C PRO A 96 -17.62 -13.64 12.21
N LEU A 97 -17.17 -12.41 11.89
CA LEU A 97 -16.19 -12.19 10.81
C LEU A 97 -14.82 -12.73 11.16
N GLU A 98 -14.38 -12.51 12.39
CA GLU A 98 -13.10 -13.06 12.89
C GLU A 98 -13.14 -14.59 12.91
N ARG A 99 -14.25 -15.21 13.37
CA ARG A 99 -14.44 -16.67 13.32
C ARG A 99 -14.42 -17.22 11.89
N ARG A 100 -15.03 -16.51 10.93
CA ARG A 100 -15.01 -16.89 9.52
C ARG A 100 -13.59 -16.89 8.98
N LEU A 101 -12.78 -15.88 9.29
CA LEU A 101 -11.36 -15.86 8.92
C LEU A 101 -10.60 -17.04 9.53
N GLN A 102 -10.82 -17.33 10.81
CA GLN A 102 -10.22 -18.48 11.51
C GLN A 102 -10.63 -19.83 10.90
N GLY A 103 -11.87 -19.94 10.40
CA GLY A 103 -12.38 -21.15 9.74
C GLY A 103 -11.66 -21.52 8.43
N TYR A 104 -10.92 -20.62 7.81
CA TYR A 104 -10.04 -20.91 6.67
C TYR A 104 -8.64 -21.35 7.09
N GLY A 105 -8.41 -21.61 8.37
CA GLY A 105 -7.10 -21.93 8.92
C GLY A 105 -6.22 -20.70 9.07
N ASN A 106 -4.92 -20.93 9.21
CA ASN A 106 -3.97 -19.84 9.32
C ASN A 106 -3.80 -19.14 7.97
N LEU A 107 -3.94 -17.81 7.98
CA LEU A 107 -3.62 -16.99 6.83
C LEU A 107 -2.17 -17.23 6.42
N GLN A 108 -1.95 -17.72 5.20
CA GLN A 108 -0.60 -17.86 4.65
C GLN A 108 -0.04 -16.48 4.31
N CYS A 109 1.02 -16.11 4.98
CA CYS A 109 1.70 -14.83 4.78
C CYS A 109 2.86 -14.98 3.80
N LEU A 110 2.55 -14.82 2.51
CA LEU A 110 3.52 -14.88 1.43
C LEU A 110 4.28 -13.56 1.35
N VAL A 111 5.36 -13.44 2.10
CA VAL A 111 6.14 -12.22 2.14
C VAL A 111 7.43 -12.37 1.35
N MET A 112 7.66 -11.42 0.45
CA MET A 112 8.93 -11.28 -0.26
C MET A 112 9.63 -10.00 0.15
N GLY A 113 10.90 -10.09 0.47
CA GLY A 113 11.75 -8.95 0.81
C GLY A 113 12.21 -8.17 -0.41
N ALA A 114 12.68 -6.95 -0.18
CA ALA A 114 13.18 -6.06 -1.23
C ALA A 114 14.42 -6.63 -1.97
N PHE A 115 15.14 -7.56 -1.35
CA PHE A 115 16.30 -8.24 -1.92
C PHE A 115 16.00 -9.71 -2.21
N GLN A 116 14.73 -10.04 -2.44
CA GLN A 116 14.23 -11.36 -2.84
C GLN A 116 14.27 -12.44 -1.74
N GLU A 117 14.43 -12.05 -0.49
CA GLU A 117 14.24 -12.97 0.62
C GLU A 117 12.76 -13.39 0.71
N GLY A 118 12.49 -14.68 0.75
CA GLY A 118 11.14 -15.22 0.92
C GLY A 118 10.84 -15.60 2.37
N SER A 119 9.57 -15.48 2.78
CA SER A 119 9.08 -16.10 4.02
C SER A 119 9.05 -17.62 3.91
N LYS A 120 9.00 -18.29 5.06
CA LYS A 120 8.86 -19.77 5.10
C LYS A 120 7.61 -20.23 4.37
N ASP A 121 6.47 -19.55 4.56
CA ASP A 121 5.21 -19.87 3.89
C ASP A 121 5.34 -19.76 2.37
N LEU A 122 6.06 -18.73 1.87
CA LEU A 122 6.32 -18.56 0.46
C LEU A 122 7.18 -19.73 -0.09
N HIS A 123 8.22 -20.13 0.63
CA HIS A 123 9.04 -21.27 0.23
C HIS A 123 8.24 -22.59 0.22
N SER A 124 7.43 -22.84 1.25
CA SER A 124 6.56 -24.01 1.33
C SER A 124 5.55 -24.05 0.19
N LEU A 125 4.95 -22.91 -0.17
CA LEU A 125 4.04 -22.85 -1.31
C LEU A 125 4.76 -23.19 -2.63
N LEU A 126 5.96 -22.64 -2.86
CA LEU A 126 6.74 -22.96 -4.06
C LEU A 126 7.08 -24.45 -4.15
N GLU A 127 7.37 -25.10 -3.03
CA GLU A 127 7.60 -26.54 -2.99
C GLU A 127 6.36 -27.36 -3.35
N VAL A 128 5.19 -26.98 -2.80
CA VAL A 128 3.90 -27.62 -3.15
C VAL A 128 3.60 -27.45 -4.64
N LEU A 129 3.83 -26.26 -5.19
CA LEU A 129 3.63 -25.99 -6.62
C LEU A 129 4.61 -26.79 -7.49
N ALA A 130 5.87 -26.93 -7.07
CA ALA A 130 6.84 -27.73 -7.79
C ALA A 130 6.45 -29.22 -7.80
N ASP A 131 6.05 -29.75 -6.64
CA ASP A 131 5.56 -31.13 -6.52
C ASP A 131 4.29 -31.37 -7.36
N SER A 132 3.40 -30.41 -7.42
CA SER A 132 2.21 -30.46 -8.28
C SER A 132 2.58 -30.47 -9.76
N LYS A 133 3.52 -29.60 -10.19
CA LYS A 133 4.02 -29.57 -11.56
C LYS A 133 4.73 -30.86 -11.96
N MET A 134 5.48 -31.46 -11.04
CA MET A 134 6.09 -32.79 -11.23
C MET A 134 5.03 -33.84 -11.48
N ARG A 135 3.97 -33.89 -10.67
CA ARG A 135 2.85 -34.83 -10.83
C ARG A 135 2.16 -34.67 -12.19
N VAL A 136 1.86 -33.45 -12.60
CA VAL A 136 1.25 -33.17 -13.91
C VAL A 136 2.12 -33.65 -15.06
N ARG A 137 3.46 -33.62 -14.91
CA ARG A 137 4.41 -34.14 -15.91
C ARG A 137 4.62 -35.66 -15.83
N GLY A 138 3.90 -36.34 -14.96
CA GLY A 138 4.05 -37.82 -14.78
C GLY A 138 5.37 -38.25 -14.14
N LEU A 139 6.04 -37.30 -13.45
CA LEU A 139 7.32 -37.55 -12.79
C LEU A 139 7.06 -37.90 -11.33
N ALA A 140 7.08 -39.18 -11.00
CA ALA A 140 6.91 -39.63 -9.62
C ALA A 140 8.14 -39.25 -8.77
N ARG A 141 7.93 -38.88 -7.50
CA ARG A 141 9.00 -38.74 -6.51
C ARG A 141 9.79 -40.06 -6.39
N GLY A 142 11.11 -39.94 -6.31
CA GLY A 142 12.00 -41.12 -6.17
C GLY A 142 12.42 -41.79 -7.48
N ARG A 143 11.96 -41.31 -8.63
CA ARG A 143 12.49 -41.74 -9.92
C ARG A 143 13.84 -41.07 -10.17
N GLU A 144 14.76 -41.79 -10.79
CA GLU A 144 16.07 -41.23 -11.14
C GLU A 144 15.92 -39.95 -11.95
N GLY A 145 16.61 -38.89 -11.57
CA GLY A 145 16.49 -37.57 -12.18
C GLY A 145 15.36 -36.68 -11.65
N SER A 146 14.39 -37.23 -10.87
CA SER A 146 13.24 -36.44 -10.39
C SER A 146 13.63 -35.28 -9.44
N GLU A 147 14.66 -35.50 -8.62
CA GLU A 147 15.16 -34.46 -7.71
C GLU A 147 15.83 -33.27 -8.46
N TRP A 148 16.58 -33.57 -9.52
CA TRP A 148 17.15 -32.54 -10.38
C TRP A 148 16.05 -31.71 -11.06
N GLU A 149 15.04 -32.38 -11.59
CA GLU A 149 13.93 -31.72 -12.28
C GLU A 149 13.09 -30.86 -11.32
N ARG A 150 12.83 -31.36 -10.11
CA ARG A 150 12.19 -30.62 -9.04
C ARG A 150 13.00 -29.37 -8.66
N SER A 151 14.31 -29.52 -8.52
CA SER A 151 15.22 -28.40 -8.22
C SER A 151 15.20 -27.33 -9.33
N THR A 152 15.15 -27.76 -10.58
CA THR A 152 15.05 -26.89 -11.75
C THR A 152 13.72 -26.12 -11.72
N ILE A 153 12.59 -26.78 -11.49
CA ILE A 153 11.28 -26.14 -11.37
C ILE A 153 11.26 -25.12 -10.24
N LEU A 154 11.81 -25.46 -9.08
CA LEU A 154 11.91 -24.52 -7.94
C LEU A 154 12.78 -23.30 -8.27
N THR A 155 13.88 -23.50 -8.98
CA THR A 155 14.76 -22.41 -9.42
C THR A 155 14.06 -21.51 -10.40
N ASP A 156 13.31 -22.05 -11.35
CA ASP A 156 12.50 -21.27 -12.29
C ASP A 156 11.41 -20.47 -11.57
N PHE A 157 10.66 -21.05 -10.65
CA PHE A 157 9.66 -20.33 -9.87
C PHE A 157 10.28 -19.19 -9.05
N ARG A 158 11.42 -19.42 -8.40
CA ARG A 158 12.13 -18.38 -7.65
C ARG A 158 12.60 -17.26 -8.56
N ARG A 159 13.11 -17.57 -9.73
CA ARG A 159 13.54 -16.59 -10.74
C ARG A 159 12.38 -15.75 -11.22
N GLU A 160 11.27 -16.36 -11.63
CA GLU A 160 10.08 -15.65 -12.12
C GLU A 160 9.48 -14.76 -11.03
N LEU A 161 9.36 -15.27 -9.79
CA LEU A 161 8.89 -14.48 -8.66
C LEU A 161 9.80 -13.30 -8.34
N SER A 162 11.12 -13.52 -8.42
CA SER A 162 12.13 -12.46 -8.20
C SER A 162 12.03 -11.37 -9.25
N LEU A 163 11.86 -11.72 -10.51
CA LEU A 163 11.66 -10.77 -11.59
C LEU A 163 10.35 -9.98 -11.43
N ALA A 164 9.26 -10.67 -11.11
CA ALA A 164 7.98 -10.03 -10.84
C ALA A 164 8.06 -9.05 -9.66
N GLY A 165 8.71 -9.47 -8.58
CA GLY A 165 8.94 -8.64 -7.40
C GLY A 165 9.81 -7.42 -7.69
N ALA A 166 10.89 -7.58 -8.43
CA ALA A 166 11.75 -6.46 -8.85
C ALA A 166 11.00 -5.46 -9.72
N LYS A 167 10.19 -5.94 -10.68
CA LYS A 167 9.32 -5.08 -11.52
C LYS A 167 8.31 -4.32 -10.66
N ALA A 168 7.60 -5.00 -9.77
CA ALA A 168 6.61 -4.38 -8.89
C ALA A 168 7.26 -3.33 -7.97
N TYR A 169 8.43 -3.62 -7.40
CA TYR A 169 9.16 -2.68 -6.55
C TYR A 169 9.63 -1.46 -7.33
N SER A 170 10.20 -1.64 -8.52
CA SER A 170 10.62 -0.54 -9.39
C SER A 170 9.44 0.34 -9.80
N SER A 171 8.30 -0.24 -10.16
CA SER A 171 7.08 0.49 -10.49
C SER A 171 6.57 1.31 -9.29
N CYS A 172 6.64 0.74 -8.10
CA CYS A 172 6.26 1.44 -6.86
C CYS A 172 7.19 2.63 -6.57
N LEU A 173 8.50 2.47 -6.75
CA LEU A 173 9.48 3.55 -6.60
C LEU A 173 9.26 4.67 -7.61
N LEU A 174 9.10 4.33 -8.89
CA LEU A 174 8.82 5.30 -9.94
C LEU A 174 7.53 6.07 -9.68
N GLY A 175 6.47 5.39 -9.22
CA GLY A 175 5.22 6.04 -8.84
C GLY A 175 5.37 6.98 -7.64
N ARG A 176 6.28 6.69 -6.69
CA ARG A 176 6.60 7.60 -5.58
C ARG A 176 7.37 8.83 -6.07
N VAL A 177 8.39 8.62 -6.89
CA VAL A 177 9.17 9.72 -7.49
C VAL A 177 8.28 10.65 -8.30
N ALA A 178 7.39 10.10 -9.12
CA ALA A 178 6.44 10.88 -9.92
C ALA A 178 5.51 11.73 -9.02
N ARG A 179 4.97 11.16 -7.93
CA ARG A 179 4.13 11.89 -6.97
C ARG A 179 4.87 13.02 -6.28
N VAL A 180 6.08 12.77 -5.79
CA VAL A 180 6.91 13.81 -5.17
C VAL A 180 7.19 14.93 -6.18
N GLY A 181 7.54 14.59 -7.43
CA GLY A 181 7.72 15.58 -8.50
C GLY A 181 6.45 16.39 -8.79
N GLU A 182 5.27 15.78 -8.73
CA GLU A 182 4.00 16.47 -8.90
C GLU A 182 3.67 17.39 -7.70
N GLU A 183 3.91 16.93 -6.48
CA GLU A 183 3.75 17.74 -5.28
C GLU A 183 4.65 18.98 -5.30
N HIS A 184 5.91 18.83 -5.74
CA HIS A 184 6.83 19.95 -5.90
C HIS A 184 6.34 20.95 -6.98
N ARG A 185 5.88 20.45 -8.14
CA ARG A 185 5.30 21.31 -9.18
C ARG A 185 4.06 22.05 -8.69
N ASN A 186 3.19 21.38 -7.95
CA ASN A 186 1.98 21.98 -7.39
C ASN A 186 2.30 23.00 -6.28
N ALA A 187 3.32 22.75 -5.47
CA ALA A 187 3.81 23.72 -4.48
C ALA A 187 4.40 24.96 -5.16
N ALA A 188 5.19 24.79 -6.22
CA ALA A 188 5.73 25.91 -7.00
C ALA A 188 4.63 26.73 -7.66
N ARG A 189 3.61 26.08 -8.27
CA ARG A 189 2.43 26.75 -8.84
C ARG A 189 1.67 27.57 -7.78
N ARG A 190 1.46 27.02 -6.58
CA ARG A 190 0.81 27.74 -5.47
C ARG A 190 1.61 28.95 -5.05
N ARG A 191 2.93 28.84 -4.89
CA ARG A 191 3.80 29.99 -4.55
C ARG A 191 3.73 31.08 -5.62
N ALA A 192 3.81 30.73 -6.88
CA ALA A 192 3.70 31.66 -7.99
C ALA A 192 2.33 32.34 -8.05
N TRP A 193 1.26 31.63 -7.69
CA TRP A 193 -0.08 32.23 -7.58
C TRP A 193 -0.17 33.24 -6.45
N VAL A 194 0.32 32.93 -5.25
CA VAL A 194 0.36 33.84 -4.10
C VAL A 194 1.11 35.13 -4.44
N LEU A 195 2.31 35.00 -5.03
CA LEU A 195 3.10 36.18 -5.42
C LEU A 195 2.35 37.10 -6.41
N ARG A 196 1.70 36.53 -7.43
CA ARG A 196 0.88 37.33 -8.37
C ARG A 196 -0.32 37.99 -7.70
N GLU A 197 -0.92 37.33 -6.71
CA GLU A 197 -2.05 37.90 -5.98
C GLU A 197 -1.60 39.06 -5.09
N ASP A 198 -0.45 38.95 -4.45
CA ASP A 198 0.16 40.01 -3.66
C ASP A 198 0.53 41.23 -4.55
N GLU A 199 1.15 40.98 -5.71
CA GLU A 199 1.43 42.05 -6.70
C GLU A 199 0.16 42.78 -7.14
N ARG A 200 -0.94 42.04 -7.42
CA ARG A 200 -2.23 42.65 -7.77
C ARG A 200 -2.80 43.50 -6.65
N ARG A 201 -2.68 43.08 -5.39
CA ARG A 201 -3.14 43.84 -4.22
C ARG A 201 -2.33 45.11 -4.03
N GLU A 202 -1.02 45.04 -4.20
CA GLU A 202 -0.14 46.21 -4.14
C GLU A 202 -0.47 47.22 -5.25
N GLU A 203 -0.69 46.72 -6.46
CA GLU A 203 -1.07 47.60 -7.59
C GLU A 203 -2.43 48.25 -7.38
N ALA A 204 -3.42 47.50 -6.91
CA ALA A 204 -4.74 48.03 -6.57
C ALA A 204 -4.65 49.07 -5.44
N SER A 205 -3.82 48.84 -4.42
CA SER A 205 -3.57 49.76 -3.33
C SER A 205 -2.89 51.05 -3.85
N ARG A 206 -1.92 50.92 -4.76
CA ARG A 206 -1.26 52.07 -5.40
C ARG A 206 -2.23 52.91 -6.24
N VAL A 207 -3.07 52.26 -7.04
CA VAL A 207 -4.11 52.92 -7.84
C VAL A 207 -5.10 53.68 -6.94
N HIS A 208 -5.57 53.03 -5.88
CA HIS A 208 -6.48 53.65 -4.91
C HIS A 208 -5.84 54.85 -4.22
N TRP A 209 -4.56 54.77 -3.81
CA TRP A 209 -3.83 55.90 -3.21
C TRP A 209 -3.71 57.05 -4.19
N LEU A 210 -3.33 56.82 -5.46
CA LEU A 210 -3.21 57.85 -6.50
C LEU A 210 -4.57 58.56 -6.77
N ALA A 211 -5.66 57.79 -6.80
CA ALA A 211 -7.00 58.35 -6.95
C ALA A 211 -7.36 59.29 -5.78
N ASN A 212 -7.05 58.90 -4.56
CA ASN A 212 -7.29 59.72 -3.36
C ASN A 212 -6.42 60.98 -3.31
N VAL A 213 -5.16 60.91 -3.76
CA VAL A 213 -4.26 62.08 -3.82
C VAL A 213 -4.74 63.06 -4.88
N ARG A 214 -5.16 62.62 -6.07
CA ARG A 214 -5.72 63.49 -7.11
C ARG A 214 -7.04 64.11 -6.70
N GLY A 215 -7.93 63.39 -6.01
CA GLY A 215 -9.19 63.86 -5.49
C GLY A 215 -9.01 65.00 -4.46
N ARG A 216 -7.96 64.98 -3.66
CA ARG A 216 -7.66 66.08 -2.67
C ARG A 216 -7.00 67.26 -3.30
N GLY A 217 -6.38 67.15 -4.47
CA GLY A 217 -5.76 68.32 -5.18
C GLY A 217 -6.74 69.24 -5.86
N VAL A 218 -7.93 68.77 -6.18
CA VAL A 218 -8.94 69.57 -6.88
C VAL A 218 -9.71 70.55 -5.94
N PHE A 219 -9.65 70.30 -4.62
CA PHE A 219 -10.37 71.16 -3.64
C PHE A 219 -9.57 72.37 -3.06
N ARG A 220 -8.32 72.60 -3.46
CA ARG A 220 -7.48 73.69 -2.96
C ARG A 220 -7.38 74.93 -3.92
N GLY A 221 -8.32 75.11 -4.83
CA GLY A 221 -8.26 76.15 -5.86
C GLY A 221 -9.45 77.08 -5.93
N ARG A 222 -10.25 77.29 -4.85
CA ARG A 222 -11.23 78.34 -4.78
C ARG A 222 -11.20 78.98 -3.39
N GLY A 223 -10.14 79.68 -3.10
CA GLY A 223 -10.09 80.72 -1.99
C GLY A 223 -10.19 82.04 -2.57
N ASN A 224 -11.32 82.74 -2.31
CA ASN A 224 -11.60 84.09 -2.69
C ASN A 224 -10.55 85.03 -2.14
N PHE A 225 -9.84 85.71 -3.04
CA PHE A 225 -9.18 86.95 -2.71
C PHE A 225 -10.26 88.06 -2.61
N VAL A 226 -10.61 88.43 -1.40
CA VAL A 226 -11.32 89.73 -1.13
C VAL A 226 -10.25 90.75 -0.80
N THR A 227 -9.93 91.59 -1.74
CA THR A 227 -9.22 92.85 -1.53
C THR A 227 -10.18 93.84 -0.91
N ASN A 228 -9.96 94.28 0.33
CA ASN A 228 -10.50 95.50 0.91
C ASN A 228 -9.43 96.58 0.90
N LEU A 229 -9.74 97.67 0.23
CA LEU A 229 -9.18 99.02 0.39
C LEU A 229 -9.59 99.62 1.73
#